data_658ac5de01194168bae292adcb4efc62
#
_entry.id   658ac5de01194168bae292adcb4efc62
#
_cell.length_a   1.000
_cell.length_b   1.000
_cell.length_c   1.000
_cell.angle_alpha   90.00
_cell.angle_beta   90.00
_cell.angle_gamma   90.00
#
_symmetry.space_group_name_H-M   'P 1'
#
loop_
_entity.id
_entity.type
_entity.pdbx_description
1 polymer ?
#
loop_
_entity_poly.entity_id
_entity_poly.type
_entity_poly.pdbx_seq_one_letter_code
_entity_poly.pdbx_strand_id
1 'polypeptide(L)'
;LLFSSNMNSDIVKSILSLDIDPDITTVLFREDIWQTNKHNDKLNSFQKKVTYHPELVDFKELNDYGAIKIFFTHEDHAKLQTVKELILAKHPDTFNHAFSLPICLEFMDKSVDKSVAIAKILEKENLDFHHAISFGDGFNDEMMLKNTGKGLIMGNAPDTLKSKLSHLEVIDTNHEDGVAKYLSKLFLNN
;
A
#
# COMPACT_ATOMS: atom_id res chain seq x y z
N LEU A 1 1.14 -6.62 17.98
CA LEU A 1 2.02 -6.10 16.93
C LEU A 1 3.27 -6.96 16.85
N LEU A 2 3.58 -7.51 15.67
CA LEU A 2 4.80 -8.33 15.47
C LEU A 2 6.01 -7.44 15.15
N PHE A 3 5.81 -6.40 14.35
CA PHE A 3 6.80 -5.39 14.02
C PHE A 3 6.09 -4.15 13.46
N SER A 4 6.78 -3.01 13.52
CA SER A 4 6.39 -1.75 12.89
C SER A 4 7.60 -1.17 12.17
N SER A 5 7.39 -0.50 11.06
CA SER A 5 8.43 0.25 10.35
C SER A 5 7.91 1.66 10.10
N ASN A 6 8.56 2.61 10.71
CA ASN A 6 8.23 4.03 10.58
C ASN A 6 9.10 4.67 9.51
N MET A 7 8.53 5.62 8.79
CA MET A 7 9.27 6.52 7.92
C MET A 7 10.17 7.43 8.76
N ASN A 8 11.27 7.89 8.19
CA ASN A 8 12.14 8.86 8.85
C ASN A 8 11.39 10.19 9.08
N SER A 9 11.33 10.66 10.31
CA SER A 9 10.55 11.85 10.72
C SER A 9 10.97 13.13 10.02
N ASP A 10 12.27 13.34 9.74
CA ASP A 10 12.75 14.52 9.02
C ASP A 10 12.30 14.51 7.55
N ILE A 11 12.25 13.32 6.96
CA ILE A 11 11.76 13.13 5.60
C ILE A 11 10.24 13.37 5.55
N VAL A 12 9.48 12.83 6.50
CA VAL A 12 8.03 13.08 6.61
C VAL A 12 7.76 14.58 6.75
N LYS A 13 8.48 15.27 7.64
CA LYS A 13 8.40 16.73 7.80
C LYS A 13 8.71 17.46 6.50
N SER A 14 9.73 17.04 5.79
CA SER A 14 10.12 17.61 4.50
C SER A 14 9.02 17.44 3.44
N ILE A 15 8.35 16.28 3.39
CA ILE A 15 7.24 16.02 2.47
C ILE A 15 6.02 16.89 2.81
N LEU A 16 5.64 16.95 4.08
CA LEU A 16 4.50 17.74 4.55
C LEU A 16 4.72 19.27 4.40
N SER A 17 5.98 19.69 4.20
CA SER A 17 6.36 21.09 3.93
C SER A 17 6.42 21.43 2.43
N LEU A 18 6.15 20.48 1.54
CA LEU A 18 6.09 20.74 0.10
C LEU A 18 4.89 21.61 -0.24
N ASP A 19 5.06 22.45 -1.27
CA ASP A 19 3.96 23.22 -1.87
C ASP A 19 3.13 22.29 -2.76
N ILE A 20 2.19 21.59 -2.14
CA ILE A 20 1.27 20.67 -2.80
C ILE A 20 -0.06 21.38 -3.02
N ASP A 21 -0.68 21.14 -4.18
CA ASP A 21 -1.99 21.68 -4.52
C ASP A 21 -2.96 21.52 -3.31
N PRO A 22 -3.54 22.63 -2.80
CA PRO A 22 -4.39 22.63 -1.61
C PRO A 22 -5.66 21.78 -1.78
N ASP A 23 -6.04 21.43 -3.01
CA ASP A 23 -7.17 20.55 -3.26
C ASP A 23 -6.86 19.08 -2.92
N ILE A 24 -5.60 18.70 -2.84
CA ILE A 24 -5.18 17.36 -2.49
C ILE A 24 -5.35 17.14 -0.98
N THR A 25 -6.02 16.06 -0.63
CA THR A 25 -6.09 15.63 0.77
C THR A 25 -4.86 14.80 1.09
N THR A 26 -4.14 15.23 2.13
CA THR A 26 -3.00 14.50 2.68
C THR A 26 -3.39 13.83 3.99
N VAL A 27 -3.03 12.58 4.16
CA VAL A 27 -3.29 11.81 5.38
C VAL A 27 -1.99 11.20 5.89
N LEU A 28 -1.69 11.42 7.15
CA LEU A 28 -0.59 10.83 7.87
C LEU A 28 -1.12 9.66 8.70
N PHE A 29 -0.65 8.45 8.40
CA PHE A 29 -0.99 7.25 9.16
C PHE A 29 0.05 7.02 10.25
N ARG A 30 -0.41 6.94 11.48
CA ARG A 30 0.35 6.50 12.66
C ARG A 30 -0.22 5.17 13.16
N GLU A 31 0.35 4.62 14.24
CA GLU A 31 -0.12 3.34 14.78
C GLU A 31 -1.62 3.33 15.10
N ASP A 32 -2.10 4.38 15.78
CA ASP A 32 -3.47 4.44 16.30
C ASP A 32 -4.27 5.62 15.77
N ILE A 33 -3.67 6.53 15.00
CA ILE A 33 -4.29 7.80 14.60
C ILE A 33 -4.03 8.07 13.12
N TRP A 34 -5.07 8.53 12.45
CA TRP A 34 -4.98 9.14 11.13
C TRP A 34 -5.11 10.64 11.26
N GLN A 35 -4.15 11.37 10.75
CA GLN A 35 -4.15 12.83 10.76
C GLN A 35 -4.29 13.35 9.34
N THR A 36 -5.14 14.35 9.13
CA THR A 36 -5.42 14.90 7.80
C THR A 36 -5.42 16.42 7.81
N ASN A 37 -5.02 17.02 6.68
CA ASN A 37 -5.01 18.48 6.51
C ASN A 37 -6.40 19.08 6.26
N LYS A 38 -7.39 18.27 5.87
CA LYS A 38 -8.73 18.75 5.58
C LYS A 38 -9.79 17.65 5.63
N HIS A 39 -11.05 18.04 5.79
CA HIS A 39 -12.16 17.12 5.65
C HIS A 39 -12.28 16.58 4.22
N ASN A 40 -12.59 15.30 4.12
CA ASN A 40 -12.81 14.61 2.86
C ASN A 40 -13.95 13.60 3.03
N ASP A 41 -15.04 13.81 2.29
CA ASP A 41 -16.27 13.00 2.43
C ASP A 41 -16.03 11.53 2.04
N LYS A 42 -15.10 11.25 1.12
CA LYS A 42 -14.72 9.87 0.79
C LYS A 42 -13.98 9.19 1.93
N LEU A 43 -13.00 9.89 2.55
CA LEU A 43 -12.37 9.37 3.77
C LEU A 43 -13.42 9.13 4.85
N ASN A 44 -14.37 10.05 5.02
CA ASN A 44 -15.46 9.90 5.96
C ASN A 44 -16.40 8.73 5.63
N SER A 45 -16.57 8.38 4.36
CA SER A 45 -17.40 7.23 3.95
C SER A 45 -16.78 5.89 4.31
N PHE A 46 -15.45 5.77 4.28
CA PHE A 46 -14.73 4.60 4.80
C PHE A 46 -14.93 4.44 6.31
N GLN A 47 -15.12 5.54 7.06
CA GLN A 47 -15.29 5.56 8.51
C GLN A 47 -16.62 4.96 9.01
N LYS A 48 -17.67 4.96 8.21
CA LYS A 48 -18.96 4.33 8.61
C LYS A 48 -18.82 2.84 8.93
N LYS A 49 -17.69 2.23 8.56
CA LYS A 49 -17.38 0.82 8.78
C LYS A 49 -16.24 0.57 9.78
N VAL A 50 -15.55 1.62 10.26
CA VAL A 50 -14.35 1.51 11.10
C VAL A 50 -14.41 2.55 12.22
N THR A 51 -13.94 2.21 13.40
CA THR A 51 -13.94 3.07 14.60
C THR A 51 -12.93 4.23 14.57
N TYR A 52 -12.17 4.38 13.51
CA TYR A 52 -11.13 5.41 13.40
C TYR A 52 -11.64 6.63 12.67
N HIS A 53 -11.53 7.81 13.31
CA HIS A 53 -11.82 9.11 12.70
C HIS A 53 -10.50 9.85 12.44
N PRO A 54 -10.25 10.34 11.20
CA PRO A 54 -9.07 11.18 10.97
C PRO A 54 -9.17 12.45 11.81
N GLU A 55 -8.10 12.74 12.51
CA GLU A 55 -7.92 13.98 13.23
C GLU A 55 -7.52 15.08 12.25
N LEU A 56 -8.27 16.19 12.23
CA LEU A 56 -7.92 17.36 11.43
C LEU A 56 -6.78 18.12 12.11
N VAL A 57 -5.65 18.30 11.43
CA VAL A 57 -4.47 18.94 11.99
C VAL A 57 -3.83 19.92 11.00
N ASP A 58 -3.16 20.93 11.52
CA ASP A 58 -2.16 21.66 10.73
C ASP A 58 -0.81 20.92 10.82
N PHE A 59 -0.36 20.37 9.71
CA PHE A 59 0.91 19.65 9.66
C PHE A 59 2.13 20.51 9.99
N LYS A 60 2.03 21.85 9.94
CA LYS A 60 3.10 22.76 10.35
C LYS A 60 3.26 22.85 11.87
N GLU A 61 2.21 22.53 12.61
CA GLU A 61 2.17 22.60 14.07
C GLU A 61 2.44 21.26 14.75
N LEU A 62 2.72 20.19 13.98
CA LEU A 62 3.03 18.89 14.56
C LEU A 62 4.35 18.93 15.34
N ASN A 63 4.34 18.39 16.56
CA ASN A 63 5.51 18.20 17.39
C ASN A 63 6.27 16.90 17.04
N ASP A 64 5.60 15.96 16.41
CA ASP A 64 6.13 14.66 16.01
C ASP A 64 5.68 14.32 14.60
N TYR A 65 6.61 13.91 13.76
CA TYR A 65 6.40 13.53 12.36
C TYR A 65 6.54 12.02 12.13
N GLY A 66 6.56 11.21 13.19
CA GLY A 66 6.56 9.75 13.05
C GLY A 66 5.33 9.26 12.30
N ALA A 67 5.53 8.46 11.27
CA ALA A 67 4.46 7.93 10.44
C ALA A 67 4.83 6.56 9.89
N ILE A 68 3.82 5.71 9.74
CA ILE A 68 3.93 4.42 9.04
C ILE A 68 3.78 4.66 7.54
N LYS A 69 2.89 5.59 7.16
CA LYS A 69 2.53 5.87 5.78
C LYS A 69 2.04 7.31 5.61
N ILE A 70 2.37 7.92 4.47
CA ILE A 70 1.72 9.14 3.97
C ILE A 70 0.86 8.75 2.78
N PHE A 71 -0.35 9.28 2.75
CA PHE A 71 -1.32 9.01 1.72
C PHE A 71 -1.87 10.31 1.15
N PHE A 72 -1.95 10.39 -0.18
CA PHE A 72 -2.52 11.52 -0.89
C PHE A 72 -3.74 11.05 -1.68
N THR A 73 -4.83 11.80 -1.64
CA THR A 73 -6.02 11.48 -2.43
C THR A 73 -6.60 12.69 -3.14
N HIS A 74 -6.95 12.47 -4.41
CA HIS A 74 -7.62 13.43 -5.28
C HIS A 74 -8.31 12.70 -6.43
N GLU A 75 -9.43 13.24 -6.95
CA GLU A 75 -10.15 12.67 -8.11
C GLU A 75 -9.32 12.71 -9.40
N ASP A 76 -8.55 13.78 -9.59
CA ASP A 76 -7.66 13.94 -10.73
C ASP A 76 -6.34 13.22 -10.48
N HIS A 77 -6.14 12.10 -11.18
CA HIS A 77 -4.93 11.29 -11.12
C HIS A 77 -3.66 12.08 -11.52
N ALA A 78 -3.76 13.04 -12.46
CA ALA A 78 -2.61 13.81 -12.91
C ALA A 78 -2.04 14.67 -11.79
N LYS A 79 -2.87 15.23 -10.91
CA LYS A 79 -2.41 15.95 -9.72
C LYS A 79 -1.62 15.05 -8.79
N LEU A 80 -2.04 13.81 -8.58
CA LEU A 80 -1.32 12.84 -7.75
C LEU A 80 -0.01 12.38 -8.41
N GLN A 81 0.05 12.28 -9.74
CA GLN A 81 1.30 12.02 -10.44
C GLN A 81 2.30 13.15 -10.22
N THR A 82 1.86 14.43 -10.29
CA THR A 82 2.71 15.58 -9.98
C THR A 82 3.26 15.53 -8.56
N VAL A 83 2.43 15.17 -7.56
CA VAL A 83 2.89 14.98 -6.18
C VAL A 83 3.94 13.88 -6.09
N LYS A 84 3.70 12.76 -6.76
CA LYS A 84 4.66 11.64 -6.80
C LYS A 84 6.00 12.09 -7.33
N GLU A 85 6.01 12.76 -8.48
CA GLU A 85 7.25 13.25 -9.12
C GLU A 85 7.99 14.26 -8.24
N LEU A 86 7.27 15.19 -7.61
CA LEU A 86 7.84 16.17 -6.69
C LEU A 86 8.52 15.51 -5.49
N ILE A 87 7.87 14.52 -4.88
CA ILE A 87 8.41 13.80 -3.72
C ILE A 87 9.65 12.98 -4.13
N LEU A 88 9.56 12.21 -5.23
CA LEU A 88 10.67 11.37 -5.69
C LEU A 88 11.87 12.18 -6.19
N ALA A 89 11.65 13.35 -6.78
CA ALA A 89 12.73 14.24 -7.17
C ALA A 89 13.50 14.78 -5.95
N LYS A 90 12.79 15.07 -4.86
CA LYS A 90 13.40 15.58 -3.63
C LYS A 90 14.04 14.49 -2.77
N HIS A 91 13.48 13.31 -2.77
CA HIS A 91 13.89 12.18 -1.96
C HIS A 91 14.02 10.91 -2.82
N PRO A 92 15.01 10.84 -3.72
CA PRO A 92 15.19 9.67 -4.59
C PRO A 92 15.49 8.41 -3.78
N ASP A 93 15.00 7.28 -4.25
CA ASP A 93 15.26 5.94 -3.66
C ASP A 93 14.92 5.76 -2.17
N THR A 94 14.07 6.63 -1.62
CA THR A 94 13.76 6.65 -0.18
C THR A 94 12.51 5.85 0.16
N PHE A 95 11.58 5.69 -0.79
CA PHE A 95 10.27 5.15 -0.53
C PHE A 95 9.94 3.91 -1.33
N ASN A 96 9.15 3.04 -0.73
CA ASN A 96 8.20 2.22 -1.46
C ASN A 96 6.92 3.05 -1.65
N HIS A 97 6.41 3.12 -2.89
CA HIS A 97 5.22 3.91 -3.22
C HIS A 97 4.35 3.17 -4.22
N ALA A 98 3.05 3.37 -4.13
CA ALA A 98 2.09 2.78 -5.04
C ALA A 98 0.83 3.64 -5.17
N PHE A 99 0.16 3.51 -6.31
CA PHE A 99 -1.24 3.84 -6.43
C PHE A 99 -2.06 2.62 -6.04
N SER A 100 -2.64 2.62 -4.84
CA SER A 100 -3.57 1.55 -4.40
C SER A 100 -4.90 1.63 -5.15
N LEU A 101 -5.30 2.84 -5.52
CA LEU A 101 -6.38 3.16 -6.47
C LEU A 101 -5.89 4.32 -7.35
N PRO A 102 -6.50 4.57 -8.53
CA PRO A 102 -6.12 5.72 -9.35
C PRO A 102 -6.18 7.07 -8.62
N ILE A 103 -7.03 7.17 -7.59
CA ILE A 103 -7.25 8.37 -6.76
C ILE A 103 -6.47 8.33 -5.44
N CYS A 104 -5.60 7.35 -5.23
CA CYS A 104 -4.92 7.11 -3.95
C CYS A 104 -3.44 6.82 -4.17
N LEU A 105 -2.57 7.74 -3.80
CA LEU A 105 -1.11 7.62 -3.84
C LEU A 105 -0.57 7.42 -2.43
N GLU A 106 0.19 6.37 -2.22
CA GLU A 106 0.75 6.00 -0.91
C GLU A 106 2.28 6.00 -0.95
N PHE A 107 2.89 6.49 0.13
CA PHE A 107 4.34 6.41 0.39
C PHE A 107 4.58 5.75 1.74
N MET A 108 5.50 4.81 1.76
CA MET A 108 5.95 4.08 2.95
C MET A 108 7.47 4.04 2.96
N ASP A 109 8.08 3.67 4.07
CA ASP A 109 9.51 3.40 4.10
C ASP A 109 9.90 2.37 3.03
N LYS A 110 11.07 2.54 2.39
CA LYS A 110 11.53 1.67 1.30
C LYS A 110 11.63 0.20 1.69
N SER A 111 11.89 -0.07 2.97
CA SER A 111 11.98 -1.44 3.50
C SER A 111 10.62 -2.12 3.66
N VAL A 112 9.51 -1.38 3.48
CA VAL A 112 8.15 -1.90 3.72
C VAL A 112 7.53 -2.34 2.41
N ASP A 113 7.35 -3.65 2.26
CA ASP A 113 6.47 -4.26 1.27
C ASP A 113 5.83 -5.53 1.83
N LYS A 114 4.86 -6.09 1.13
CA LYS A 114 4.14 -7.30 1.56
C LYS A 114 5.07 -8.52 1.64
N SER A 115 6.08 -8.59 0.79
CA SER A 115 7.08 -9.66 0.78
C SER A 115 7.92 -9.63 2.06
N VAL A 116 8.36 -8.45 2.51
CA VAL A 116 9.12 -8.30 3.77
C VAL A 116 8.27 -8.75 4.97
N ALA A 117 6.98 -8.42 4.99
CA ALA A 117 6.08 -8.85 6.05
C ALA A 117 5.93 -10.39 6.08
N ILE A 118 5.78 -11.00 4.90
CA ILE A 118 5.69 -12.47 4.76
C ILE A 118 7.00 -13.11 5.22
N ALA A 119 8.17 -12.59 4.79
CA ALA A 119 9.46 -13.14 5.20
C ALA A 119 9.60 -13.21 6.73
N LYS A 120 9.23 -12.14 7.44
CA LYS A 120 9.27 -12.11 8.91
C LYS A 120 8.33 -13.10 9.58
N ILE A 121 7.16 -13.36 8.98
CA ILE A 121 6.22 -14.37 9.50
C ILE A 121 6.78 -15.77 9.26
N LEU A 122 7.28 -16.04 8.06
CA LEU A 122 7.85 -17.33 7.69
C LEU A 122 9.07 -17.66 8.56
N GLU A 123 9.97 -16.69 8.77
CA GLU A 123 11.14 -16.86 9.66
C GLU A 123 10.72 -17.28 11.07
N LYS A 124 9.68 -16.63 11.63
CA LYS A 124 9.15 -16.99 12.95
C LYS A 124 8.62 -18.43 13.03
N GLU A 125 8.06 -18.92 11.93
CA GLU A 125 7.54 -20.28 11.82
C GLU A 125 8.60 -21.31 11.36
N ASN A 126 9.88 -20.89 11.22
CA ASN A 126 10.97 -21.70 10.64
C ASN A 126 10.67 -22.20 9.22
N LEU A 127 9.98 -21.38 8.43
CA LEU A 127 9.64 -21.59 7.04
C LEU A 127 10.36 -20.57 6.16
N ASP A 128 10.34 -20.81 4.86
CA ASP A 128 10.83 -19.88 3.82
C ASP A 128 9.77 -19.61 2.75
N PHE A 129 10.11 -18.80 1.76
CA PHE A 129 9.18 -18.44 0.69
C PHE A 129 8.66 -19.63 -0.12
N HIS A 130 9.41 -20.74 -0.23
CA HIS A 130 8.95 -21.93 -0.95
C HIS A 130 7.72 -22.60 -0.30
N HIS A 131 7.49 -22.34 0.98
CA HIS A 131 6.34 -22.83 1.74
C HIS A 131 5.12 -21.91 1.64
N ALA A 132 5.20 -20.80 0.89
CA ALA A 132 4.14 -19.81 0.82
C ALA A 132 3.48 -19.75 -0.57
N ILE A 133 2.15 -19.64 -0.56
CA ILE A 133 1.33 -19.30 -1.73
C ILE A 133 0.82 -17.88 -1.54
N SER A 134 0.89 -17.05 -2.58
CA SER A 134 0.36 -15.69 -2.54
C SER A 134 -0.61 -15.42 -3.69
N PHE A 135 -1.57 -14.55 -3.44
CA PHE A 135 -2.56 -14.08 -4.39
C PHE A 135 -2.53 -12.55 -4.42
N GLY A 136 -2.52 -11.95 -5.59
CA GLY A 136 -2.45 -10.50 -5.71
C GLY A 136 -3.08 -9.97 -7.00
N ASP A 137 -3.61 -8.75 -6.93
CA ASP A 137 -4.24 -8.07 -8.05
C ASP A 137 -3.70 -6.66 -8.33
N GLY A 138 -2.77 -6.15 -7.50
CA GLY A 138 -2.22 -4.81 -7.59
C GLY A 138 -0.70 -4.76 -7.74
N PHE A 139 -0.16 -3.61 -8.16
CA PHE A 139 1.29 -3.39 -8.23
C PHE A 139 1.98 -3.47 -6.87
N ASN A 140 1.26 -3.19 -5.79
CA ASN A 140 1.74 -3.37 -4.42
C ASN A 140 1.90 -4.84 -4.01
N ASP A 141 1.42 -5.79 -4.81
CA ASP A 141 1.58 -7.23 -4.61
C ASP A 141 2.76 -7.81 -5.39
N GLU A 142 3.38 -7.04 -6.29
CA GLU A 142 4.38 -7.53 -7.24
C GLU A 142 5.50 -8.29 -6.57
N MET A 143 6.13 -7.73 -5.53
CA MET A 143 7.25 -8.37 -4.84
C MET A 143 6.81 -9.62 -4.08
N MET A 144 5.63 -9.59 -3.47
CA MET A 144 5.03 -10.75 -2.83
C MET A 144 4.82 -11.89 -3.82
N LEU A 145 4.22 -11.60 -4.98
CA LEU A 145 3.96 -12.57 -6.04
C LEU A 145 5.25 -13.19 -6.61
N LYS A 146 6.31 -12.39 -6.72
CA LYS A 146 7.62 -12.86 -7.23
C LYS A 146 8.36 -13.75 -6.25
N ASN A 147 8.28 -13.45 -4.96
CA ASN A 147 9.14 -14.04 -3.95
C ASN A 147 8.55 -15.32 -3.35
N THR A 148 7.23 -15.48 -3.30
CA THR A 148 6.61 -16.68 -2.76
C THR A 148 6.81 -17.88 -3.68
N GLY A 149 6.87 -19.08 -3.12
CA GLY A 149 7.05 -20.33 -3.88
C GLY A 149 5.97 -20.56 -4.94
N LYS A 150 4.76 -20.04 -4.71
CA LYS A 150 3.68 -19.99 -5.69
C LYS A 150 2.98 -18.63 -5.64
N GLY A 151 3.33 -17.73 -6.55
CA GLY A 151 2.60 -16.48 -6.78
C GLY A 151 1.49 -16.68 -7.82
N LEU A 152 0.30 -16.17 -7.53
CA LEU A 152 -0.90 -16.30 -8.36
C LEU A 152 -1.52 -14.93 -8.60
N ILE A 153 -1.66 -14.54 -9.88
CA ILE A 153 -2.24 -13.27 -10.26
C ILE A 153 -3.75 -13.44 -10.38
N MET A 154 -4.51 -12.55 -9.74
CA MET A 154 -5.95 -12.53 -9.86
C MET A 154 -6.40 -12.09 -11.25
N GLY A 155 -7.47 -12.67 -11.77
CA GLY A 155 -8.01 -12.37 -13.11
C GLY A 155 -8.40 -10.90 -13.30
N ASN A 156 -8.78 -10.20 -12.22
CA ASN A 156 -9.10 -8.78 -12.23
C ASN A 156 -7.86 -7.85 -12.12
N ALA A 157 -6.63 -8.38 -12.07
CA ALA A 157 -5.41 -7.58 -12.08
C ALA A 157 -5.26 -6.80 -13.40
N PRO A 158 -4.65 -5.60 -13.39
CA PRO A 158 -4.36 -4.84 -14.61
C PRO A 158 -3.51 -5.64 -15.60
N ASP A 159 -3.78 -5.50 -16.90
CA ASP A 159 -3.03 -6.20 -17.96
C ASP A 159 -1.54 -5.85 -17.95
N THR A 160 -1.18 -4.65 -17.53
CA THR A 160 0.20 -4.22 -17.34
C THR A 160 0.91 -5.02 -16.26
N LEU A 161 0.25 -5.38 -15.15
CA LEU A 161 0.81 -6.25 -14.12
C LEU A 161 0.93 -7.70 -14.63
N LYS A 162 -0.10 -8.22 -15.30
CA LYS A 162 -0.08 -9.56 -15.92
C LYS A 162 1.06 -9.70 -16.93
N SER A 163 1.24 -8.68 -17.78
CA SER A 163 2.35 -8.66 -18.76
C SER A 163 3.72 -8.62 -18.08
N LYS A 164 3.87 -7.85 -17.00
CA LYS A 164 5.12 -7.74 -16.24
C LYS A 164 5.48 -9.04 -15.52
N LEU A 165 4.49 -9.81 -15.11
CA LEU A 165 4.61 -11.08 -14.40
C LEU A 165 4.14 -12.27 -15.25
N SER A 166 4.38 -12.23 -16.55
CA SER A 166 3.87 -13.20 -17.54
C SER A 166 4.29 -14.66 -17.31
N HIS A 167 5.25 -14.90 -16.44
CA HIS A 167 5.68 -16.24 -16.01
C HIS A 167 4.81 -16.83 -14.89
N LEU A 168 3.94 -16.02 -14.27
CA LEU A 168 3.04 -16.45 -13.20
C LEU A 168 1.66 -16.85 -13.76
N GLU A 169 1.02 -17.76 -13.07
CA GLU A 169 -0.33 -18.23 -13.40
C GLU A 169 -1.36 -17.15 -13.06
N VAL A 170 -2.29 -16.90 -14.00
CA VAL A 170 -3.47 -16.06 -13.77
C VAL A 170 -4.64 -16.97 -13.43
N ILE A 171 -5.30 -16.69 -12.30
CA ILE A 171 -6.48 -17.42 -11.83
C ILE A 171 -7.78 -16.61 -12.06
N ASP A 172 -8.91 -17.15 -11.64
CA ASP A 172 -10.21 -16.46 -11.72
C ASP A 172 -10.20 -15.11 -10.99
N THR A 173 -11.17 -14.27 -11.29
CA THR A 173 -11.31 -12.95 -10.66
C THR A 173 -11.77 -13.06 -9.19
N ASN A 174 -11.67 -11.94 -8.47
CA ASN A 174 -12.23 -11.83 -7.12
C ASN A 174 -13.76 -11.98 -7.09
N HIS A 175 -14.47 -11.56 -8.16
CA HIS A 175 -15.90 -11.73 -8.29
C HIS A 175 -16.33 -13.18 -8.54
N GLU A 176 -15.42 -14.00 -9.02
CA GLU A 176 -15.62 -15.41 -9.31
C GLU A 176 -15.08 -16.33 -8.20
N ASP A 177 -14.76 -15.77 -7.05
CA ASP A 177 -14.15 -16.49 -5.92
C ASP A 177 -12.83 -17.21 -6.27
N GLY A 178 -11.98 -16.57 -7.09
CA GLY A 178 -10.77 -17.16 -7.65
C GLY A 178 -9.84 -17.80 -6.63
N VAL A 179 -9.59 -17.14 -5.48
CA VAL A 179 -8.78 -17.69 -4.40
C VAL A 179 -9.40 -18.98 -3.83
N ALA A 180 -10.69 -18.94 -3.53
CA ALA A 180 -11.38 -20.09 -2.93
C ALA A 180 -11.40 -21.30 -3.88
N LYS A 181 -11.69 -21.07 -5.16
CA LYS A 181 -11.66 -22.12 -6.19
C LYS A 181 -10.27 -22.73 -6.34
N TYR A 182 -9.23 -21.88 -6.38
CA TYR A 182 -7.86 -22.37 -6.49
C TYR A 182 -7.46 -23.25 -5.30
N LEU A 183 -7.72 -22.77 -4.08
CA LEU A 183 -7.40 -23.52 -2.85
C LEU A 183 -8.23 -24.82 -2.74
N SER A 184 -9.50 -24.78 -3.12
CA SER A 184 -10.34 -25.99 -3.16
C SER A 184 -9.80 -27.04 -4.12
N LYS A 185 -9.36 -26.62 -5.33
CA LYS A 185 -8.73 -27.53 -6.28
C LYS A 185 -7.43 -28.12 -5.74
N LEU A 186 -6.63 -27.30 -5.02
CA LEU A 186 -5.34 -27.73 -4.50
C LEU A 186 -5.46 -28.70 -3.31
N PHE A 187 -6.43 -28.48 -2.40
CA PHE A 187 -6.50 -29.19 -1.12
C PHE A 187 -7.68 -30.15 -0.97
N LEU A 188 -8.76 -29.99 -1.73
CA LEU A 188 -9.99 -30.74 -1.54
C LEU A 188 -10.30 -31.73 -2.68
N ASN A 189 -9.67 -31.59 -3.85
CA ASN A 189 -9.90 -32.43 -5.03
C ASN A 189 -8.73 -33.41 -5.30
N ASN A 190 -8.09 -33.89 -4.23
CA ASN A 190 -7.14 -35.00 -4.29
C ASN A 190 -7.86 -36.34 -4.05
#